data_42a6a9d2294e6fc2c50e0638b18ff041
#
_entry.id   42a6a9d2294e6fc2c50e0638b18ff041
#
_cell.length_a   1.000
_cell.length_b   1.000
_cell.length_c   1.000
_cell.angle_alpha   90.00
_cell.angle_beta   90.00
_cell.angle_gamma   90.00
#
_symmetry.space_group_name_H-M   'P 1'
#
loop_
_entity.id
_entity.type
_entity.pdbx_description
1 polymer ?
#
loop_
_entity_poly.entity_id
_entity_poly.type
_entity_poly.pdbx_seq_one_letter_code
_entity_poly.pdbx_strand_id
1 'polypeptide(L)'
;RTLLVMGAQAAYLAWEDGRIRREAVRLANADHANLRRSVAAAMSQVSAVEQAVARLGWDGLPADLAEVAALRLAHPDATLAELGTMLDPPRSKGGVLARLRRIEALTTPVRGSEE
;
A
#
# COMPACT_ATOMS: atom_id res chain seq x y z
N ARG A 1 -31.41 22.75 -15.84
CA ARG A 1 -31.41 23.37 -15.63
C ARG A 1 -31.12 24.31 -16.31
N THR A 2 -31.18 24.69 -16.59
CA THR A 2 -30.90 25.29 -17.28
C THR A 2 -31.10 26.34 -17.51
N LEU A 3 -31.45 26.61 -17.56
CA LEU A 3 -31.64 27.29 -17.86
C LEU A 3 -31.59 28.31 -17.87
N LEU A 4 -31.73 28.74 -17.83
CA LEU A 4 -31.91 29.56 -17.85
C LEU A 4 -31.40 30.33 -17.48
N VAL A 5 -31.02 30.56 -17.47
CA VAL A 5 -30.44 31.06 -17.02
C VAL A 5 -30.19 32.36 -17.15
N MET A 6 -30.30 33.09 -16.45
CA MET A 6 -30.06 34.44 -16.46
C MET A 6 -28.68 34.70 -16.06
N GLY A 7 -28.13 35.91 -16.15
CA GLY A 7 -26.74 36.20 -15.94
C GLY A 7 -26.24 35.85 -14.56
N ALA A 8 -27.00 36.20 -13.55
CA ALA A 8 -26.58 35.90 -12.18
C ALA A 8 -26.48 34.39 -11.95
N GLN A 9 -27.39 33.65 -12.50
CA GLN A 9 -27.37 32.23 -12.37
C GLN A 9 -26.21 31.59 -13.14
N ALA A 10 -25.91 32.14 -14.29
CA ALA A 10 -24.79 31.65 -15.07
C ALA A 10 -23.48 31.86 -14.32
N ALA A 11 -23.33 33.01 -13.64
CA ALA A 11 -22.14 33.29 -12.88
C ALA A 11 -22.03 32.33 -11.69
N TYR A 12 -23.15 32.07 -11.04
CA TYR A 12 -23.15 31.14 -9.89
C TYR A 12 -22.79 29.73 -10.34
N LEU A 13 -23.33 29.28 -11.44
CA LEU A 13 -23.03 27.94 -11.95
C LEU A 13 -21.58 27.83 -12.37
N ALA A 14 -21.00 28.87 -12.97
CA ALA A 14 -19.60 28.86 -13.32
C ALA A 14 -18.71 28.77 -12.09
N TRP A 15 -19.08 29.47 -11.02
CA TRP A 15 -18.34 29.42 -9.78
C TRP A 15 -18.41 28.03 -9.14
N GLU A 16 -19.60 27.43 -9.11
CA GLU A 16 -19.80 26.09 -8.60
C GLU A 16 -18.96 25.08 -9.39
N ASP A 17 -18.98 25.19 -10.69
CA ASP A 17 -18.25 24.29 -11.57
C ASP A 17 -16.74 24.37 -11.29
N GLY A 18 -16.23 25.59 -11.13
CA GLY A 18 -14.83 25.78 -10.80
C GLY A 18 -14.45 25.19 -9.46
N ARG A 19 -15.34 25.33 -8.46
CA ARG A 19 -15.08 24.77 -7.15
C ARG A 19 -15.05 23.26 -7.21
N ILE A 20 -15.98 22.64 -7.91
CA ILE A 20 -16.03 21.19 -8.06
C ILE A 20 -14.78 20.70 -8.76
N ARG A 21 -14.34 21.40 -9.79
CA ARG A 21 -13.15 21.00 -10.52
C ARG A 21 -11.91 21.06 -9.67
N ARG A 22 -11.76 22.12 -8.84
CA ARG A 22 -10.61 22.22 -7.95
C ARG A 22 -10.62 21.12 -6.91
N GLU A 23 -11.79 20.76 -6.42
CA GLU A 23 -11.91 19.69 -5.45
C GLU A 23 -11.56 18.35 -6.06
N ALA A 24 -12.01 18.12 -7.30
CA ALA A 24 -11.70 16.88 -8.00
C ALA A 24 -10.20 16.74 -8.22
N VAL A 25 -9.52 17.84 -8.55
CA VAL A 25 -8.07 17.80 -8.73
C VAL A 25 -7.37 17.47 -7.42
N ARG A 26 -7.83 18.03 -6.31
CA ARG A 26 -7.23 17.73 -5.01
C ARG A 26 -7.42 16.26 -4.65
N LEU A 27 -8.60 15.71 -4.88
CA LEU A 27 -8.86 14.30 -4.59
C LEU A 27 -8.01 13.39 -5.47
N ALA A 28 -7.90 13.75 -6.76
CA ALA A 28 -7.07 12.97 -7.67
C ALA A 28 -5.61 12.99 -7.24
N ASN A 29 -5.11 14.15 -6.78
CA ASN A 29 -3.74 14.25 -6.32
C ASN A 29 -3.51 13.43 -5.06
N ALA A 30 -4.49 13.43 -4.14
CA ALA A 30 -4.39 12.64 -2.92
C ALA A 30 -4.37 11.15 -3.24
N ASP A 31 -5.23 10.70 -4.16
CA ASP A 31 -5.27 9.31 -4.58
C ASP A 31 -3.96 8.90 -5.22
N HIS A 32 -3.41 9.78 -6.06
CA HIS A 32 -2.16 9.51 -6.73
C HIS A 32 -1.01 9.39 -5.72
N ALA A 33 -0.98 10.28 -4.73
CA ALA A 33 0.04 10.22 -3.70
C ALA A 33 -0.10 8.96 -2.86
N ASN A 34 -1.33 8.56 -2.54
CA ASN A 34 -1.58 7.33 -1.81
C ASN A 34 -1.12 6.12 -2.61
N LEU A 35 -1.40 6.12 -3.91
CA LEU A 35 -0.98 5.02 -4.76
C LEU A 35 0.54 4.91 -4.81
N ARG A 36 1.23 6.05 -4.94
CA ARG A 36 2.69 6.03 -4.96
C ARG A 36 3.26 5.50 -3.66
N ARG A 37 2.67 5.89 -2.52
CA ARG A 37 3.14 5.39 -1.24
C ARG A 37 2.89 3.89 -1.11
N SER A 38 1.75 3.42 -1.60
CA SER A 38 1.43 1.98 -1.56
C SER A 38 2.39 1.19 -2.43
N VAL A 39 2.70 1.70 -3.61
CA VAL A 39 3.63 1.02 -4.50
C VAL A 39 5.03 0.99 -3.88
N ALA A 40 5.47 2.12 -3.32
CA ALA A 40 6.78 2.18 -2.70
C ALA A 40 6.87 1.23 -1.51
N ALA A 41 5.81 1.15 -0.70
CA ALA A 41 5.79 0.23 0.43
C ALA A 41 5.83 -1.21 -0.04
N ALA A 42 5.07 -1.53 -1.09
CA ALA A 42 5.06 -2.89 -1.62
C ALA A 42 6.42 -3.28 -2.16
N MET A 43 7.07 -2.37 -2.87
CA MET A 43 8.40 -2.63 -3.41
C MET A 43 9.43 -2.83 -2.31
N SER A 44 9.33 -2.04 -1.25
CA SER A 44 10.20 -2.20 -0.10
C SER A 44 9.99 -3.56 0.56
N GLN A 45 8.76 -3.99 0.68
CA GLN A 45 8.43 -5.28 1.25
C GLN A 45 8.94 -6.42 0.40
N VAL A 46 8.78 -6.31 -0.92
CA VAL A 46 9.29 -7.32 -1.84
C VAL A 46 10.81 -7.42 -1.70
N SER A 47 11.49 -6.28 -1.65
CA SER A 47 12.94 -6.27 -1.49
C SER A 47 13.36 -6.94 -0.18
N ALA A 48 12.66 -6.63 0.91
CA ALA A 48 12.98 -7.23 2.20
C ALA A 48 12.77 -8.74 2.18
N VAL A 49 11.69 -9.19 1.54
CA VAL A 49 11.42 -10.62 1.41
C VAL A 49 12.51 -11.30 0.60
N GLU A 50 12.90 -10.69 -0.52
CA GLU A 50 13.96 -11.26 -1.35
C GLU A 50 15.27 -11.38 -0.59
N GLN A 51 15.60 -10.35 0.20
CA GLN A 51 16.81 -10.37 0.99
C GLN A 51 16.74 -11.45 2.08
N ALA A 52 15.59 -11.59 2.72
CA ALA A 52 15.42 -12.60 3.76
C ALA A 52 15.58 -13.99 3.19
N VAL A 53 14.96 -14.24 2.04
CA VAL A 53 15.08 -15.54 1.38
C VAL A 53 16.51 -15.80 0.94
N ALA A 54 17.19 -14.77 0.43
CA ALA A 54 18.56 -14.93 -0.02
C ALA A 54 19.50 -15.24 1.15
N ARG A 55 19.22 -14.66 2.32
CA ARG A 55 20.11 -14.86 3.47
C ARG A 55 19.79 -16.11 4.26
N LEU A 56 18.52 -16.39 4.44
CA LEU A 56 18.09 -17.48 5.32
C LEU A 56 17.57 -18.69 4.61
N GLY A 57 17.18 -18.52 3.33
CA GLY A 57 16.49 -19.57 2.61
C GLY A 57 15.05 -19.72 3.09
N TRP A 58 14.24 -20.37 2.27
CA TRP A 58 12.85 -20.59 2.67
C TRP A 58 12.76 -21.43 3.92
N ASP A 59 13.67 -22.36 4.08
CA ASP A 59 13.68 -23.23 5.24
C ASP A 59 14.09 -22.48 6.50
N GLY A 60 14.81 -21.39 6.37
CA GLY A 60 15.23 -20.59 7.51
C GLY A 60 14.18 -19.63 8.00
N LEU A 61 13.09 -19.45 7.26
CA LEU A 61 12.00 -18.56 7.69
C LEU A 61 10.98 -19.36 8.50
N PRO A 62 10.47 -18.75 9.60
CA PRO A 62 9.34 -19.37 10.28
C PRO A 62 8.18 -19.58 9.33
N ALA A 63 7.37 -20.60 9.55
CA ALA A 63 6.33 -20.98 8.59
C ALA A 63 5.35 -19.83 8.32
N ASP A 64 4.96 -19.08 9.37
CA ASP A 64 4.03 -17.99 9.18
C ASP A 64 4.64 -16.86 8.36
N LEU A 65 5.92 -16.61 8.51
CA LEU A 65 6.60 -15.60 7.72
C LEU A 65 6.83 -16.07 6.29
N ALA A 66 7.14 -17.35 6.12
CA ALA A 66 7.35 -17.90 4.78
C ALA A 66 6.08 -17.82 3.94
N GLU A 67 4.93 -18.05 4.56
CA GLU A 67 3.66 -17.95 3.84
C GLU A 67 3.41 -16.53 3.35
N VAL A 68 3.59 -15.54 4.22
CA VAL A 68 3.40 -14.15 3.83
C VAL A 68 4.44 -13.74 2.80
N ALA A 69 5.68 -14.19 2.97
CA ALA A 69 6.74 -13.88 2.02
C ALA A 69 6.40 -14.40 0.63
N ALA A 70 5.94 -15.63 0.54
CA ALA A 70 5.60 -16.22 -0.76
C ALA A 70 4.45 -15.46 -1.40
N LEU A 71 3.44 -15.07 -0.63
CA LEU A 71 2.32 -14.33 -1.16
C LEU A 71 2.73 -12.93 -1.63
N ARG A 72 3.60 -12.26 -0.86
CA ARG A 72 4.05 -10.92 -1.27
C ARG A 72 4.82 -10.99 -2.58
N LEU A 73 5.63 -12.00 -2.78
CA LEU A 73 6.38 -12.16 -4.02
C LEU A 73 5.47 -12.53 -5.18
N ALA A 74 4.48 -13.36 -4.93
CA ALA A 74 3.56 -13.78 -5.99
C ALA A 74 2.59 -12.67 -6.38
N HIS A 75 2.28 -11.78 -5.44
CA HIS A 75 1.30 -10.72 -5.66
C HIS A 75 1.87 -9.38 -5.23
N PRO A 76 2.85 -8.85 -5.98
CA PRO A 76 3.50 -7.60 -5.58
C PRO A 76 2.55 -6.41 -5.62
N ASP A 77 1.47 -6.50 -6.39
CA ASP A 77 0.50 -5.40 -6.50
C ASP A 77 -0.62 -5.49 -5.48
N ALA A 78 -0.70 -6.58 -4.72
CA ALA A 78 -1.79 -6.77 -3.78
C ALA A 78 -1.64 -5.85 -2.58
N THR A 79 -2.76 -5.38 -2.05
CA THR A 79 -2.76 -4.62 -0.81
C THR A 79 -2.55 -5.59 0.35
N LEU A 80 -2.22 -5.02 1.51
CA LEU A 80 -2.04 -5.84 2.71
C LEU A 80 -3.34 -6.56 3.08
N ALA A 81 -4.47 -5.88 2.90
CA ALA A 81 -5.76 -6.50 3.18
C ALA A 81 -6.01 -7.67 2.24
N GLU A 82 -5.66 -7.51 0.96
CA GLU A 82 -5.80 -8.59 -0.01
C GLU A 82 -4.91 -9.77 0.34
N LEU A 83 -3.68 -9.50 0.72
CA LEU A 83 -2.79 -10.57 1.15
C LEU A 83 -3.35 -11.32 2.35
N GLY A 84 -3.96 -10.58 3.27
CA GLY A 84 -4.56 -11.19 4.44
C GLY A 84 -5.64 -12.18 4.10
N THR A 85 -6.44 -11.89 3.05
CA THR A 85 -7.49 -12.81 2.64
C THR A 85 -6.95 -14.08 1.98
N MET A 86 -5.72 -14.03 1.49
CA MET A 86 -5.10 -15.18 0.84
C MET A 86 -4.44 -16.13 1.83
N LEU A 87 -4.25 -15.68 3.07
CA LEU A 87 -3.64 -16.52 4.09
C LEU A 87 -4.65 -17.53 4.62
N ASP A 88 -4.15 -18.63 5.16
CA ASP A 88 -4.97 -19.67 5.73
C ASP A 88 -4.46 -19.99 7.12
N PRO A 89 -5.19 -19.56 8.17
CA PRO A 89 -6.45 -18.80 8.13
C PRO A 89 -6.25 -17.34 7.73
N PRO A 90 -7.30 -16.68 7.22
CA PRO A 90 -7.17 -15.30 6.82
C PRO A 90 -6.75 -14.40 7.98
N ARG A 91 -6.00 -13.35 7.66
CA ARG A 91 -5.47 -12.42 8.63
C ARG A 91 -5.88 -11.00 8.29
N SER A 92 -5.86 -10.14 9.28
CA SER A 92 -6.13 -8.74 9.07
C SER A 92 -4.94 -8.05 8.42
N LYS A 93 -5.19 -6.85 7.89
CA LYS A 93 -4.13 -6.03 7.35
C LYS A 93 -2.99 -5.83 8.36
N GLY A 94 -3.35 -5.55 9.61
CA GLY A 94 -2.35 -5.36 10.66
C GLY A 94 -1.53 -6.61 10.91
N GLY A 95 -2.16 -7.77 10.84
CA GLY A 95 -1.45 -9.02 11.03
C GLY A 95 -0.45 -9.27 9.91
N VAL A 96 -0.84 -8.96 8.67
CA VAL A 96 0.07 -9.10 7.54
C VAL A 96 1.24 -8.13 7.68
N LEU A 97 0.95 -6.88 8.01
CA LEU A 97 1.98 -5.88 8.17
C LEU A 97 2.98 -6.26 9.26
N ALA A 98 2.48 -6.79 10.36
CA ALA A 98 3.35 -7.21 11.46
C ALA A 98 4.32 -8.29 11.01
N ARG A 99 3.84 -9.24 10.21
CA ARG A 99 4.69 -10.30 9.70
C ARG A 99 5.73 -9.79 8.72
N LEU A 100 5.34 -8.87 7.84
CA LEU A 100 6.29 -8.28 6.91
C LEU A 100 7.37 -7.48 7.64
N ARG A 101 6.99 -6.80 8.71
CA ARG A 101 7.98 -6.08 9.51
C ARG A 101 8.94 -7.01 10.20
N ARG A 102 8.47 -8.17 10.62
CA ARG A 102 9.36 -9.17 11.21
C ARG A 102 10.33 -9.69 10.15
N ILE A 103 9.88 -9.86 8.91
CA ILE A 103 10.78 -10.25 7.83
C ILE A 103 11.83 -9.18 7.60
N GLU A 104 11.42 -7.91 7.59
CA GLU A 104 12.36 -6.82 7.44
C GLU A 104 13.40 -6.82 8.56
N ALA A 105 12.95 -7.11 9.78
CA ALA A 105 13.87 -7.15 10.92
C ALA A 105 14.91 -8.24 10.77
N LEU A 106 14.58 -9.32 10.08
CA LEU A 106 15.54 -10.39 9.86
C LEU A 106 16.63 -10.00 8.87
N THR A 107 16.35 -9.04 8.01
CA THR A 107 17.34 -8.60 7.01
C THR A 107 18.12 -7.38 7.44
N THR A 108 17.59 -6.63 8.41
CA THR A 108 18.25 -5.42 8.87
C THR A 108 19.33 -5.78 9.88
N PRO A 109 20.55 -5.26 9.72
CA PRO A 109 21.60 -5.54 10.70
C PRO A 109 21.19 -5.05 12.07
N VAL A 110 21.42 -5.87 13.07
CA VAL A 110 21.09 -5.51 14.45
C VAL A 110 22.28 -4.77 15.04
N ARG A 111 22.02 -3.53 15.45
CA ARG A 111 23.09 -2.70 15.96
C ARG A 111 23.84 -3.34 17.09
N GLY A 112 23.13 -3.90 18.02
CA GLY A 112 23.77 -4.54 19.16
C GLY A 112 24.65 -5.70 18.77
N SER A 113 24.30 -6.42 17.74
CA SER A 113 25.08 -7.57 17.34
C SER A 113 26.33 -7.19 16.60
N GLU A 114 26.41 -5.97 16.13
CA GLU A 114 27.60 -5.49 15.44
C GLU A 114 28.72 -5.17 16.40
N GLU A 115 28.38 -4.84 17.59
CA GLU A 115 29.39 -4.57 18.58
C GLU A 115 29.81 -5.82 19.28
#